data_162380aa6c7e485c06a11fd18874003e
#
_entry.id   162380aa6c7e485c06a11fd18874003e
#
_cell.length_a   1.000
_cell.length_b   1.000
_cell.length_c   1.000
_cell.angle_alpha   90.00
_cell.angle_beta   90.00
_cell.angle_gamma   90.00
#
_symmetry.space_group_name_H-M   'P 1'
#
loop_
_entity.id
_entity.type
_entity.pdbx_description
1 polymer ?
#
loop_
_entity_poly.entity_id
_entity_poly.type
_entity_poly.pdbx_seq_one_letter_code
_entity_poly.pdbx_strand_id
1 'polypeptide(L)' 'MDLKCAGHGYAIYVNGRFEHWYPDEDRAQAYFEFLRDMLPDTEAVDLVDFLTGEVLASTVEWEHED' A
#
# COMPACT_ATOMS: atom_id res chain seq x y z
N MET A 1 24.58 -4.24 7.82
CA MET A 1 24.12 -4.27 7.82
C MET A 1 23.08 -3.95 7.75
N ASP A 2 22.56 -3.62 7.43
CA ASP A 2 21.53 -3.23 7.45
C ASP A 2 20.58 -4.07 7.06
N LEU A 3 20.45 -5.19 7.46
CA LEU A 3 19.46 -6.08 7.25
C LEU A 3 18.17 -5.61 7.66
N LYS A 4 18.14 -4.71 8.59
CA LYS A 4 16.89 -4.19 9.04
C LYS A 4 16.21 -3.44 7.96
N CYS A 5 16.90 -3.05 6.94
CA CYS A 5 16.24 -2.36 5.86
C CYS A 5 15.53 -3.32 4.96
N ALA A 6 15.92 -4.57 4.96
CA ALA A 6 15.27 -5.53 4.11
C ALA A 6 14.00 -5.98 4.77
N GLY A 7 12.92 -6.01 4.08
CA GLY A 7 11.67 -6.41 4.65
C GLY A 7 11.03 -5.38 5.53
N HIS A 8 11.59 -4.18 5.58
CA HIS A 8 11.03 -3.11 6.38
C HIS A 8 10.55 -2.03 5.44
N GLY A 9 9.40 -1.50 5.66
CA GLY A 9 8.88 -0.46 4.81
C GLY A 9 7.44 -0.73 4.44
N TYR A 10 7.01 -0.11 3.36
CA TYR A 10 5.62 -0.17 2.96
C TYR A 10 5.52 -0.37 1.47
N ALA A 11 4.58 -1.19 1.04
CA ALA A 11 4.42 -1.50 -0.37
C ALA A 11 3.07 -1.02 -0.85
N ILE A 12 3.03 -0.56 -2.09
CA ILE A 12 1.79 -0.14 -2.71
C ILE A 12 1.46 -1.17 -3.76
N TYR A 13 0.24 -1.68 -3.71
CA TYR A 13 -0.24 -2.64 -4.69
C TYR A 13 -1.40 -2.04 -5.47
N VAL A 14 -1.44 -2.29 -6.76
CA VAL A 14 -2.54 -1.83 -7.59
C VAL A 14 -3.15 -3.06 -8.23
N ASN A 15 -4.41 -3.31 -7.94
CA ASN A 15 -5.14 -4.47 -8.43
C ASN A 15 -4.42 -5.76 -8.06
N GLY A 16 -3.84 -5.78 -6.88
CA GLY A 16 -3.16 -6.97 -6.40
C GLY A 16 -1.75 -7.15 -6.91
N ARG A 17 -1.25 -6.18 -7.67
CA ARG A 17 0.09 -6.29 -8.23
C ARG A 17 1.00 -5.29 -7.56
N PHE A 18 2.22 -5.71 -7.24
CA PHE A 18 3.20 -4.83 -6.61
C PHE A 18 3.49 -3.65 -7.52
N GLU A 19 3.37 -2.44 -6.96
CA GLU A 19 3.60 -1.24 -7.73
C GLU A 19 4.87 -0.54 -7.29
N HIS A 20 5.00 -0.29 -5.98
CA HIS A 20 6.15 0.46 -5.50
C HIS A 20 6.37 0.19 -4.02
N TRP A 21 7.62 0.36 -3.57
CA TRP A 21 7.98 0.16 -2.18
C TRP A 21 8.63 1.43 -1.65
N TYR A 22 8.30 1.81 -0.43
CA TYR A 22 8.87 2.97 0.21
C TYR A 22 9.39 2.59 1.59
N PRO A 23 10.52 3.18 2.01
CA PRO A 23 11.05 2.86 3.33
C PRO A 23 10.31 3.52 4.47
N ASP A 24 9.57 4.61 4.20
CA ASP A 24 8.87 5.26 5.28
C ASP A 24 7.39 5.42 4.95
N GLU A 25 6.61 5.54 6.03
CA GLU A 25 5.16 5.56 5.90
C GLU A 25 4.65 6.82 5.23
N ASP A 26 5.28 7.94 5.52
CA ASP A 26 4.82 9.21 4.97
C ASP A 26 4.85 9.21 3.45
N ARG A 27 5.92 8.71 2.88
CA ARG A 27 6.03 8.67 1.43
C ARG A 27 5.08 7.65 0.83
N ALA A 28 4.96 6.50 1.48
CA ALA A 28 4.06 5.47 0.99
C ALA A 28 2.63 5.97 1.02
N GLN A 29 2.26 6.64 2.09
CA GLN A 29 0.90 7.13 2.18
C GLN A 29 0.62 8.24 1.17
N ALA A 30 1.60 9.10 0.93
CA ALA A 30 1.44 10.15 -0.06
C ALA A 30 1.22 9.56 -1.45
N TYR A 31 1.98 8.53 -1.78
CA TYR A 31 1.83 7.90 -3.07
C TYR A 31 0.49 7.16 -3.15
N PHE A 32 0.08 6.53 -2.06
CA PHE A 32 -1.21 5.85 -2.00
C PHE A 32 -2.34 6.84 -2.28
N GLU A 33 -2.29 8.01 -1.67
CA GLU A 33 -3.32 9.01 -1.87
C GLU A 33 -3.28 9.57 -3.28
N PHE A 34 -2.07 9.71 -3.83
CA PHE A 34 -1.93 10.19 -5.19
C PHE A 34 -2.59 9.21 -6.16
N LEU A 35 -2.34 7.92 -5.99
CA LEU A 35 -2.94 6.93 -6.87
C LEU A 35 -4.44 6.86 -6.66
N ARG A 36 -4.89 7.00 -5.43
CA ARG A 36 -6.31 6.97 -5.16
C ARG A 36 -7.04 8.09 -5.90
N ASP A 37 -6.39 9.25 -5.99
CA ASP A 37 -7.00 10.37 -6.69
C ASP A 37 -6.89 10.24 -8.20
N MET A 38 -5.81 9.65 -8.67
CA MET A 38 -5.55 9.57 -10.10
C MET A 38 -6.27 8.43 -10.78
N LEU A 39 -6.44 7.32 -10.09
CA LEU A 39 -7.03 6.13 -10.70
C LEU A 39 -8.53 6.12 -10.51
N PRO A 40 -9.26 5.52 -11.45
CA PRO A 40 -10.71 5.44 -11.30
C PRO A 40 -11.10 4.43 -10.22
N ASP A 41 -12.35 4.46 -9.82
CA ASP A 41 -12.85 3.59 -8.77
C ASP A 41 -12.71 2.11 -9.13
N THR A 42 -12.55 1.81 -10.42
CA THR A 42 -12.42 0.44 -10.82
C THR A 42 -11.05 -0.12 -10.49
N GLU A 43 -10.09 0.74 -10.13
CA GLU A 43 -8.76 0.28 -9.77
C GLU A 43 -8.64 0.19 -8.27
N ALA A 44 -8.08 -0.88 -7.78
CA ALA A 44 -7.91 -1.08 -6.35
C ALA A 44 -6.48 -0.77 -5.97
N VAL A 45 -6.29 0.07 -4.96
CA VAL A 45 -4.97 0.43 -4.47
C VAL A 45 -4.88 0.06 -3.01
N ASP A 46 -3.84 -0.66 -2.65
CA ASP A 46 -3.63 -1.09 -1.27
C ASP A 46 -2.29 -0.61 -0.75
N LEU A 47 -2.27 -0.16 0.49
CA LEU A 47 -1.05 0.19 1.19
C LEU A 47 -0.79 -0.90 2.22
N VAL A 48 0.32 -1.58 2.09
CA VAL A 48 0.61 -2.76 2.90
C VAL A 48 1.89 -2.58 3.69
N ASP A 49 1.86 -2.99 4.95
CA ASP A 49 3.06 -3.01 5.77
C ASP A 49 3.90 -4.20 5.29
N PHE A 50 5.04 -3.90 4.70
CA PHE A 50 5.85 -4.92 4.07
C PHE A 50 6.42 -5.90 5.08
N LEU A 51 6.62 -5.47 6.30
CA LEU A 51 7.18 -6.34 7.33
C LEU A 51 6.17 -7.39 7.79
N THR A 52 4.93 -6.98 8.03
CA THR A 52 3.91 -7.89 8.55
C THR A 52 2.95 -8.40 7.49
N GLY A 53 2.89 -7.74 6.35
CA GLY A 53 1.94 -8.10 5.31
C GLY A 53 0.55 -7.56 5.58
N GLU A 54 0.42 -6.71 6.58
CA GLU A 54 -0.89 -6.20 6.95
C GLU A 54 -1.30 -5.05 6.04
N VAL A 55 -2.55 -5.04 5.59
CA VAL A 55 -3.07 -3.96 4.76
C VAL A 55 -3.44 -2.81 5.67
N LEU A 56 -2.76 -1.70 5.51
CA LEU A 56 -2.99 -0.54 6.35
C LEU A 56 -4.06 0.38 5.78
N ALA A 57 -4.20 0.42 4.48
CA ALA A 57 -5.21 1.25 3.84
C ALA A 57 -5.55 0.67 2.49
N SER A 58 -6.76 0.88 2.02
CA SER A 58 -7.19 0.35 0.75
C SER A 58 -8.30 1.20 0.21
N THR A 59 -8.36 1.32 -1.10
CA THR A 59 -9.47 2.03 -1.73
C THR A 59 -10.68 1.12 -1.90
N VAL A 60 -10.49 -0.20 -1.70
CA VAL A 60 -11.58 -1.14 -1.82
C VAL A 60 -12.22 -1.33 -0.48
N GLU A 61 -13.59 -1.29 -0.41
CA GLU A 61 -14.26 -1.52 0.82
C GLU A 61 -14.37 -2.99 1.01
N TRP A 62 -13.67 -3.51 1.92
CA TRP A 62 -13.75 -4.90 2.22
C TRP A 62 -15.00 -5.17 2.98
N GLU A 63 -15.75 -5.70 2.76
CA GLU A 63 -16.87 -5.75 3.43
C GLU A 63 -17.12 -6.34 4.34
N HIS A 64 -17.41 -6.29 4.87
CA HIS A 64 -17.61 -6.74 5.76
C HIS A 64 -18.73 -6.85 6.07
N GLU A 65 -19.26 -6.72 6.01
CA GLU A 65 -20.27 -6.73 6.26
C GLU A 65 -20.91 -6.64 6.89
N ASP A 66 -21.09 -6.58 7.07
CA ASP A 66 -21.73 -6.40 7.58
C ASP A 66 -22.03 -6.42 7.80
#